data_e05f72173eb9734a0b0e63d3a77469c4
#
_entry.id   e05f72173eb9734a0b0e63d3a77469c4
#
_cell.length_a   1.000
_cell.length_b   1.000
_cell.length_c   1.000
_cell.angle_alpha   90.00
_cell.angle_beta   90.00
_cell.angle_gamma   90.00
#
_symmetry.space_group_name_H-M   'P 1'
#
loop_
_entity.id
_entity.type
_entity.pdbx_description
1 polymer ?
#
loop_
_entity_poly.entity_id
_entity_poly.type
_entity_poly.pdbx_seq_one_letter_code
_entity_poly.pdbx_strand_id
1 'polypeptide(L)'
;NGTMRIGDGLQQTYSSFWPAEEFLLTKAQSENGTDWYYIRTVFRPSLYVDICSKGTDGYDRPTLQEKSDADSQKFCFKKLRTGYVIENKLGYQFDVKLGDYANLAAVIATGTPSSVAFSDIQDNKVFVLEKVEKRIYSYMGYTSDFRNVASVMDARQKRVSYAYDSDNRLLTKMTDSNNHSTQYHYEASTDRLTGVSATASGQTRDVSYTYDEGDRIKSIKHGGTTYAFEYDGFGNQTMVKAGDKTLESYRYAPNNGPLKTVTYGNGDTQEILYDKEERICARRWNGESTDAVRYEYDD
;
A
#
# COMPACT_ATOMS: atom_id res chain seq x y z
N ASN A 1 -16.12 28.90 11.34
CA ASN A 1 -15.90 28.09 10.15
C ASN A 1 -15.29 26.77 10.61
N GLY A 2 -16.05 25.70 10.60
CA GLY A 2 -15.60 24.37 10.97
C GLY A 2 -15.48 23.49 9.73
N THR A 3 -14.50 22.61 9.73
CA THR A 3 -14.31 21.61 8.69
C THR A 3 -14.94 20.29 9.13
N MET A 4 -15.54 19.54 8.21
CA MET A 4 -16.15 18.25 8.54
C MET A 4 -15.09 17.15 8.62
N ARG A 5 -15.14 16.34 9.68
CA ARG A 5 -14.25 15.20 9.92
C ARG A 5 -15.04 13.90 9.96
N ILE A 6 -14.44 12.83 9.48
CA ILE A 6 -14.99 11.47 9.57
C ILE A 6 -14.24 10.69 10.65
N GLY A 7 -15.01 10.33 11.70
CA GLY A 7 -14.64 9.33 12.68
C GLY A 7 -15.61 8.15 12.56
N ASP A 8 -16.23 7.74 13.65
CA ASP A 8 -17.38 6.81 13.63
C ASP A 8 -18.68 7.49 13.13
N GLY A 9 -18.55 8.67 12.53
CA GLY A 9 -19.55 9.52 11.90
C GLY A 9 -18.90 10.81 11.43
N LEU A 10 -19.63 11.64 10.67
CA LEU A 10 -19.16 12.97 10.28
C LEU A 10 -19.13 13.89 11.50
N GLN A 11 -18.03 14.59 11.70
CA GLN A 11 -17.84 15.55 12.80
C GLN A 11 -17.29 16.86 12.26
N GLN A 12 -17.66 17.97 12.90
CA GLN A 12 -17.10 19.28 12.62
C GLN A 12 -15.75 19.44 13.33
N THR A 13 -14.74 19.96 12.63
CA THR A 13 -13.44 20.31 13.24
C THR A 13 -13.02 21.72 12.88
N TYR A 14 -12.17 22.31 13.69
CA TYR A 14 -11.58 23.63 13.44
C TYR A 14 -10.13 23.55 12.95
N SER A 15 -9.54 22.37 12.85
CA SER A 15 -8.17 22.19 12.39
C SER A 15 -8.12 21.83 10.90
N SER A 16 -7.28 22.50 10.17
CA SER A 16 -7.32 22.64 8.71
C SER A 16 -6.36 21.73 7.95
N PHE A 17 -5.99 20.53 8.37
CA PHE A 17 -4.95 19.79 7.65
C PHE A 17 -5.03 18.24 7.70
N TRP A 18 -6.22 17.66 7.81
CA TRP A 18 -6.34 16.20 7.76
C TRP A 18 -7.03 15.73 6.47
N PRO A 19 -6.50 14.72 5.77
CA PRO A 19 -7.14 14.18 4.56
C PRO A 19 -8.58 13.67 4.78
N ALA A 20 -8.96 13.42 6.05
CA ALA A 20 -10.31 13.04 6.44
C ALA A 20 -11.33 14.19 6.27
N GLU A 21 -10.87 15.42 6.10
CA GLU A 21 -11.68 16.62 5.93
C GLU A 21 -11.91 16.98 4.45
N GLU A 22 -11.26 16.26 3.54
CA GLU A 22 -11.38 16.49 2.12
C GLU A 22 -12.39 15.52 1.48
N PHE A 23 -13.21 16.09 0.60
CA PHE A 23 -14.25 15.37 -0.10
C PHE A 23 -14.05 15.45 -1.62
N LEU A 24 -14.38 14.36 -2.29
CA LEU A 24 -14.44 14.28 -3.73
C LEU A 24 -15.92 14.34 -4.17
N LEU A 25 -16.24 15.29 -5.02
CA LEU A 25 -17.55 15.40 -5.61
C LEU A 25 -17.55 14.78 -7.00
N THR A 26 -18.44 13.85 -7.25
CA THR A 26 -18.63 13.25 -8.57
C THR A 26 -20.08 13.49 -9.00
N LYS A 27 -20.28 14.13 -10.15
CA LYS A 27 -21.62 14.39 -10.65
C LYS A 27 -22.37 13.09 -10.88
N ALA A 28 -23.54 12.94 -10.26
CA ALA A 28 -24.42 11.78 -10.41
C ALA A 28 -25.37 11.98 -11.57
N GLN A 29 -26.11 13.11 -11.54
CA GLN A 29 -27.13 13.45 -12.56
C GLN A 29 -27.45 14.94 -12.54
N SER A 30 -28.15 15.41 -13.57
CA SER A 30 -28.85 16.70 -13.59
C SER A 30 -30.34 16.44 -13.76
N GLU A 31 -31.14 17.08 -12.91
CA GLU A 31 -32.59 16.90 -12.96
C GLU A 31 -33.27 18.23 -12.55
N ASN A 32 -34.23 18.69 -13.35
CA ASN A 32 -34.98 19.93 -13.12
C ASN A 32 -34.08 21.16 -12.83
N GLY A 33 -32.94 21.27 -13.50
CA GLY A 33 -31.99 22.37 -13.30
C GLY A 33 -31.11 22.23 -12.07
N THR A 34 -31.22 21.14 -11.30
CA THR A 34 -30.39 20.85 -10.14
C THR A 34 -29.34 19.79 -10.50
N ASP A 35 -28.09 20.09 -10.18
CA ASP A 35 -27.00 19.12 -10.30
C ASP A 35 -26.87 18.35 -9.00
N TRP A 36 -26.92 17.02 -9.09
CA TRP A 36 -26.76 16.09 -7.99
C TRP A 36 -25.38 15.43 -8.03
N TYR A 37 -24.77 15.28 -6.88
CA TYR A 37 -23.42 14.76 -6.73
C TYR A 37 -23.38 13.63 -5.70
N TYR A 38 -22.50 12.67 -5.93
CA TYR A 38 -22.02 11.78 -4.90
C TYR A 38 -20.90 12.47 -4.14
N ILE A 39 -20.91 12.35 -2.81
CA ILE A 39 -19.85 12.81 -1.93
C ILE A 39 -19.04 11.59 -1.49
N ARG A 40 -17.75 11.59 -1.77
CA ARG A 40 -16.80 10.59 -1.29
C ARG A 40 -15.76 11.26 -0.43
N THR A 41 -15.19 10.53 0.53
CA THR A 41 -14.03 11.04 1.24
C THR A 41 -12.76 10.72 0.47
N VAL A 42 -11.77 11.59 0.57
CA VAL A 42 -10.46 11.32 0.00
C VAL A 42 -9.80 10.15 0.73
N PHE A 43 -10.04 10.00 2.03
CA PHE A 43 -9.49 8.93 2.86
C PHE A 43 -10.04 7.52 2.55
N ARG A 44 -11.33 7.42 2.20
CA ARG A 44 -11.99 6.15 1.80
C ARG A 44 -12.74 6.35 0.48
N PRO A 45 -12.05 6.45 -0.65
CA PRO A 45 -12.64 6.86 -1.92
C PRO A 45 -13.57 5.81 -2.56
N SER A 46 -13.61 4.59 -2.01
CA SER A 46 -14.57 3.55 -2.41
C SER A 46 -15.92 3.69 -1.71
N LEU A 47 -15.99 4.49 -0.62
CA LEU A 47 -17.20 4.69 0.14
C LEU A 47 -17.80 6.06 -0.13
N TYR A 48 -19.12 6.12 -0.08
CA TYR A 48 -19.94 7.27 -0.41
C TYR A 48 -20.73 7.71 0.82
N VAL A 49 -20.88 9.02 1.00
CA VAL A 49 -21.74 9.56 2.05
C VAL A 49 -23.20 9.17 1.76
N ASP A 50 -23.86 8.66 2.77
CA ASP A 50 -25.25 8.20 2.72
C ASP A 50 -25.99 8.66 3.97
N ILE A 51 -27.25 9.07 3.80
CA ILE A 51 -28.17 9.40 4.89
C ILE A 51 -29.35 8.43 4.79
N CYS A 52 -29.19 7.24 5.34
CA CYS A 52 -30.16 6.15 5.20
C CYS A 52 -30.73 5.63 6.53
N SER A 53 -30.21 6.03 7.69
CA SER A 53 -30.66 5.49 8.97
C SER A 53 -30.65 6.53 10.10
N LYS A 54 -31.62 6.41 11.00
CA LYS A 54 -31.66 7.18 12.24
C LYS A 54 -30.67 6.63 13.26
N GLY A 55 -29.93 7.54 13.88
CA GLY A 55 -29.11 7.20 15.04
C GLY A 55 -29.99 6.82 16.26
N THR A 56 -29.37 6.22 17.25
CA THR A 56 -30.05 5.84 18.52
C THR A 56 -30.64 7.01 19.29
N ASP A 57 -30.19 8.23 18.99
CA ASP A 57 -30.67 9.48 19.56
C ASP A 57 -31.80 10.13 18.74
N GLY A 58 -32.32 9.43 17.72
CA GLY A 58 -33.43 9.88 16.89
C GLY A 58 -33.06 10.80 15.72
N TYR A 59 -31.78 11.12 15.54
CA TYR A 59 -31.29 11.88 14.41
C TYR A 59 -30.76 10.97 13.31
N ASP A 60 -31.03 11.35 12.06
CA ASP A 60 -30.40 10.72 10.91
C ASP A 60 -28.93 11.16 10.87
N ARG A 61 -28.04 10.24 10.53
CA ARG A 61 -26.60 10.50 10.50
C ARG A 61 -26.01 10.19 9.15
N PRO A 62 -25.16 11.08 8.61
CA PRO A 62 -24.34 10.72 7.48
C PRO A 62 -23.41 9.57 7.82
N THR A 63 -23.43 8.51 7.04
CA THR A 63 -22.58 7.31 7.15
C THR A 63 -21.78 7.11 5.87
N LEU A 64 -20.81 6.23 5.88
CA LEU A 64 -20.09 5.83 4.68
C LEU A 64 -20.54 4.44 4.25
N GLN A 65 -21.05 4.33 3.03
CA GLN A 65 -21.60 3.11 2.45
C GLN A 65 -20.97 2.83 1.08
N GLU A 66 -21.11 1.63 0.60
CA GLU A 66 -20.79 1.31 -0.80
C GLU A 66 -21.68 2.13 -1.74
N LYS A 67 -21.21 2.36 -2.97
CA LYS A 67 -21.96 3.11 -3.96
C LYS A 67 -23.29 2.41 -4.26
N SER A 68 -24.35 3.15 -4.13
CA SER A 68 -25.67 2.78 -4.65
C SER A 68 -26.22 3.91 -5.54
N ASP A 69 -27.32 3.66 -6.25
CA ASP A 69 -28.01 4.70 -7.00
C ASP A 69 -29.16 5.33 -6.20
N ALA A 70 -29.17 5.11 -4.88
CA ALA A 70 -30.20 5.63 -3.98
C ALA A 70 -30.16 7.15 -3.87
N ASP A 71 -31.33 7.75 -3.70
CA ASP A 71 -31.47 9.20 -3.52
C ASP A 71 -30.87 9.69 -2.18
N SER A 72 -30.66 8.80 -1.21
CA SER A 72 -29.94 9.05 0.04
C SER A 72 -28.46 9.39 -0.12
N GLN A 73 -27.85 8.97 -1.26
CA GLN A 73 -26.43 9.22 -1.60
C GLN A 73 -26.24 10.38 -2.57
N LYS A 74 -27.31 10.99 -3.08
CA LYS A 74 -27.24 12.08 -4.06
C LYS A 74 -27.48 13.42 -3.36
N PHE A 75 -26.54 14.33 -3.45
CA PHE A 75 -26.51 15.62 -2.76
C PHE A 75 -26.48 16.78 -3.74
N CYS A 76 -27.15 17.86 -3.42
CA CYS A 76 -27.00 19.15 -4.10
C CYS A 76 -26.40 20.18 -3.13
N PHE A 77 -25.82 21.22 -3.71
CA PHE A 77 -25.16 22.30 -3.00
C PHE A 77 -25.86 23.58 -3.33
N LYS A 78 -26.74 24.05 -2.41
CA LYS A 78 -27.50 25.27 -2.58
C LYS A 78 -26.68 26.46 -2.08
N LYS A 79 -26.23 27.31 -3.01
CA LYS A 79 -25.36 28.44 -2.69
C LYS A 79 -26.15 29.56 -1.97
N LEU A 80 -25.63 30.04 -0.85
CA LEU A 80 -26.04 31.18 -0.11
C LEU A 80 -24.98 32.32 -0.15
N ARG A 81 -25.27 33.46 0.38
CA ARG A 81 -24.31 34.59 0.45
C ARG A 81 -23.06 34.21 1.28
N THR A 82 -23.23 33.46 2.34
CA THR A 82 -22.17 33.12 3.32
C THR A 82 -21.60 31.73 3.17
N GLY A 83 -22.18 30.87 2.31
CA GLY A 83 -21.72 29.48 2.14
C GLY A 83 -22.69 28.64 1.33
N TYR A 84 -22.80 27.38 1.69
CA TYR A 84 -23.65 26.41 1.02
C TYR A 84 -24.47 25.62 2.02
N VAL A 85 -25.71 25.30 1.66
CA VAL A 85 -26.47 24.23 2.28
C VAL A 85 -26.27 22.96 1.47
N ILE A 86 -25.99 21.87 2.15
CA ILE A 86 -25.80 20.54 1.54
C ILE A 86 -27.08 19.74 1.85
N GLU A 87 -27.78 19.32 0.81
CA GLU A 87 -29.06 18.61 0.93
C GLU A 87 -29.05 17.36 0.05
N ASN A 88 -29.52 16.23 0.58
CA ASN A 88 -29.68 15.05 -0.26
C ASN A 88 -31.02 15.09 -1.02
N LYS A 89 -31.19 14.18 -1.97
CA LYS A 89 -32.38 14.13 -2.83
C LYS A 89 -33.66 13.71 -2.09
N LEU A 90 -33.54 13.21 -0.85
CA LEU A 90 -34.66 12.95 0.06
C LEU A 90 -35.05 14.18 0.89
N GLY A 91 -34.32 15.31 0.75
CA GLY A 91 -34.60 16.57 1.44
C GLY A 91 -33.89 16.70 2.82
N TYR A 92 -33.05 15.78 3.20
CA TYR A 92 -32.25 15.92 4.42
C TYR A 92 -31.06 16.85 4.20
N GLN A 93 -30.90 17.80 5.13
CA GLN A 93 -29.81 18.78 5.13
C GLN A 93 -28.78 18.43 6.19
N PHE A 94 -27.51 18.68 5.87
CA PHE A 94 -26.45 18.62 6.88
C PHE A 94 -26.66 19.70 7.93
N ASP A 95 -26.45 19.34 9.17
CA ASP A 95 -26.63 20.20 10.34
C ASP A 95 -25.59 19.89 11.42
N VAL A 96 -25.31 20.82 12.28
CA VAL A 96 -24.51 20.61 13.49
C VAL A 96 -25.44 20.33 14.65
N LYS A 97 -25.28 19.18 15.29
CA LYS A 97 -26.19 18.71 16.35
C LYS A 97 -26.38 19.79 17.42
N LEU A 98 -27.64 20.17 17.66
CA LEU A 98 -28.07 21.15 18.68
C LEU A 98 -27.43 22.55 18.52
N GLY A 99 -26.89 22.89 17.32
CA GLY A 99 -26.19 24.16 17.12
C GLY A 99 -24.87 24.26 17.89
N ASP A 100 -24.29 23.13 18.30
CA ASP A 100 -23.02 23.10 19.00
C ASP A 100 -21.88 23.45 18.03
N TYR A 101 -21.17 24.52 18.32
CA TYR A 101 -20.03 24.99 17.53
C TYR A 101 -18.67 24.52 18.09
N ALA A 102 -18.69 23.62 19.07
CA ALA A 102 -17.46 23.06 19.62
C ALA A 102 -16.72 22.20 18.58
N ASN A 103 -15.42 22.12 18.74
CA ASN A 103 -14.61 21.20 17.95
C ASN A 103 -15.09 19.75 18.18
N LEU A 104 -15.20 18.96 17.12
CA LEU A 104 -15.73 17.60 17.11
C LEU A 104 -17.25 17.49 17.35
N ALA A 105 -18.01 18.57 17.22
CA ALA A 105 -19.46 18.49 17.23
C ALA A 105 -19.96 17.56 16.11
N ALA A 106 -20.95 16.72 16.44
CA ALA A 106 -21.49 15.77 15.48
C ALA A 106 -22.24 16.48 14.35
N VAL A 107 -21.93 16.14 13.11
CA VAL A 107 -22.75 16.49 11.95
C VAL A 107 -23.89 15.47 11.85
N ILE A 108 -25.10 15.95 11.85
CA ILE A 108 -26.32 15.16 11.72
C ILE A 108 -27.05 15.56 10.45
N ALA A 109 -28.00 14.75 10.03
CA ALA A 109 -28.95 15.14 9.01
C ALA A 109 -30.26 15.56 9.68
N THR A 110 -30.76 16.72 9.35
CA THR A 110 -32.05 17.23 9.81
C THR A 110 -32.92 17.58 8.61
N GLY A 111 -34.19 17.43 8.77
CA GLY A 111 -35.15 17.88 7.78
C GLY A 111 -36.37 16.97 7.72
N THR A 112 -37.49 17.58 7.52
CA THR A 112 -38.60 17.03 6.77
C THR A 112 -38.46 17.57 5.36
N PRO A 113 -38.70 16.78 4.30
CA PRO A 113 -38.72 17.32 2.95
C PRO A 113 -39.79 18.41 2.90
N SER A 114 -39.41 19.65 2.97
CA SER A 114 -40.37 20.74 2.78
C SER A 114 -39.70 22.10 2.70
N SER A 115 -40.04 22.85 1.75
CA SER A 115 -40.43 24.25 1.67
C SER A 115 -40.00 25.22 2.80
N VAL A 116 -38.87 25.01 3.51
CA VAL A 116 -38.30 26.08 4.34
C VAL A 116 -37.71 27.09 3.38
N ALA A 117 -38.27 28.30 3.40
CA ALA A 117 -37.71 29.38 2.60
C ALA A 117 -36.25 29.61 2.98
N PHE A 118 -35.41 29.92 1.99
CA PHE A 118 -33.96 30.17 2.22
C PHE A 118 -33.68 31.27 3.26
N SER A 119 -34.69 32.12 3.58
CA SER A 119 -34.63 33.15 4.62
C SER A 119 -34.54 32.59 6.05
N ASP A 120 -34.94 31.33 6.26
CA ASP A 120 -35.12 30.78 7.62
C ASP A 120 -34.05 29.68 7.91
N ILE A 121 -33.00 29.60 7.08
CA ILE A 121 -31.92 28.65 7.31
C ILE A 121 -31.04 29.14 8.44
N GLN A 122 -30.91 28.32 9.48
CA GLN A 122 -30.05 28.59 10.62
C GLN A 122 -28.55 28.47 10.22
N ASP A 123 -27.70 29.27 10.86
CA ASP A 123 -26.26 29.30 10.57
C ASP A 123 -25.55 27.96 10.75
N ASN A 124 -26.07 27.08 11.61
CA ASN A 124 -25.54 25.73 11.80
C ASN A 124 -25.71 24.77 10.60
N LYS A 125 -26.51 25.17 9.61
CA LYS A 125 -26.70 24.43 8.34
C LYS A 125 -25.86 25.00 7.19
N VAL A 126 -25.16 26.09 7.40
CA VAL A 126 -24.37 26.75 6.36
C VAL A 126 -22.92 26.37 6.46
N PHE A 127 -22.41 25.73 5.42
CA PHE A 127 -21.03 25.26 5.31
C PHE A 127 -20.26 26.10 4.29
N VAL A 128 -19.05 26.48 4.65
CA VAL A 128 -18.11 27.08 3.72
C VAL A 128 -17.37 25.94 3.01
N LEU A 129 -17.47 25.91 1.69
CA LEU A 129 -16.76 24.95 0.85
C LEU A 129 -15.56 25.65 0.22
N GLU A 130 -14.37 25.19 0.54
CA GLU A 130 -13.13 25.63 -0.08
C GLU A 130 -12.71 24.63 -1.14
N LYS A 131 -12.41 25.12 -2.36
CA LYS A 131 -11.79 24.29 -3.38
C LYS A 131 -10.34 24.06 -2.97
N VAL A 132 -10.03 22.84 -2.57
CA VAL A 132 -8.64 22.45 -2.36
C VAL A 132 -7.97 22.35 -3.72
N GLU A 133 -6.97 23.18 -3.99
CA GLU A 133 -6.13 23.01 -5.15
C GLU A 133 -5.47 21.63 -5.08
N LYS A 134 -5.39 20.94 -6.23
CA LYS A 134 -4.96 19.57 -6.37
C LYS A 134 -3.66 19.29 -5.59
N ARG A 135 -3.79 18.93 -4.32
CA ARG A 135 -2.67 18.42 -3.54
C ARG A 135 -2.43 16.98 -3.94
N ILE A 136 -1.17 16.65 -4.13
CA ILE A 136 -0.73 15.31 -4.47
C ILE A 136 -0.61 14.55 -3.15
N TYR A 137 -1.59 13.71 -2.84
CA TYR A 137 -1.57 12.87 -1.63
C TYR A 137 -1.34 11.42 -2.01
N SER A 138 -0.51 10.75 -1.25
CA SER A 138 -0.49 9.30 -1.17
C SER A 138 -1.24 8.88 0.09
N TYR A 139 -2.05 7.83 -0.03
CA TYR A 139 -2.85 7.30 1.08
C TYR A 139 -2.38 5.90 1.42
N MET A 140 -2.28 5.61 2.70
CA MET A 140 -2.05 4.25 3.20
C MET A 140 -3.28 3.77 3.96
N GLY A 141 -3.81 2.63 3.54
CA GLY A 141 -4.80 1.89 4.30
C GLY A 141 -4.11 0.78 5.08
N TYR A 142 -4.61 0.49 6.26
CA TYR A 142 -4.04 -0.54 7.14
C TYR A 142 -4.99 -1.73 7.28
N THR A 143 -4.47 -2.86 7.73
CA THR A 143 -5.26 -4.01 8.18
C THR A 143 -6.17 -3.62 9.35
N SER A 144 -7.21 -4.40 9.64
CA SER A 144 -8.18 -4.10 10.71
C SER A 144 -7.54 -3.98 12.09
N ASP A 145 -6.42 -4.66 12.31
CA ASP A 145 -5.63 -4.61 13.54
C ASP A 145 -4.55 -3.51 13.54
N PHE A 146 -4.48 -2.70 12.46
CA PHE A 146 -3.51 -1.62 12.25
C PHE A 146 -2.03 -2.03 12.26
N ARG A 147 -1.73 -3.32 12.12
CA ARG A 147 -0.33 -3.82 12.14
C ARG A 147 0.38 -3.64 10.80
N ASN A 148 -0.34 -3.83 9.70
CA ASN A 148 0.24 -3.83 8.37
C ASN A 148 -0.47 -2.88 7.42
N VAL A 149 0.25 -2.43 6.39
CA VAL A 149 -0.32 -1.64 5.30
C VAL A 149 -1.13 -2.55 4.39
N ALA A 150 -2.44 -2.37 4.33
CA ALA A 150 -3.34 -3.12 3.44
C ALA A 150 -3.42 -2.52 2.03
N SER A 151 -3.15 -1.24 1.87
CA SER A 151 -3.06 -0.61 0.54
C SER A 151 -2.30 0.71 0.58
N VAL A 152 -1.69 1.04 -0.55
CA VAL A 152 -1.14 2.37 -0.84
C VAL A 152 -1.79 2.89 -2.11
N MET A 153 -2.20 4.14 -2.11
CA MET A 153 -2.75 4.80 -3.29
C MET A 153 -1.99 6.09 -3.56
N ASP A 154 -1.56 6.28 -4.80
CA ASP A 154 -0.90 7.51 -5.22
C ASP A 154 -1.90 8.62 -5.57
N ALA A 155 -1.39 9.81 -5.83
CA ALA A 155 -2.18 10.98 -6.23
C ALA A 155 -2.94 10.82 -7.55
N ARG A 156 -2.57 9.86 -8.38
CA ARG A 156 -3.25 9.50 -9.62
C ARG A 156 -4.34 8.44 -9.39
N GLN A 157 -4.63 8.14 -8.11
CA GLN A 157 -5.56 7.11 -7.66
C GLN A 157 -5.15 5.68 -8.10
N LYS A 158 -3.87 5.46 -8.38
CA LYS A 158 -3.32 4.14 -8.62
C LYS A 158 -3.09 3.46 -7.27
N ARG A 159 -3.73 2.32 -7.10
CA ARG A 159 -3.70 1.57 -5.84
C ARG A 159 -2.83 0.33 -5.98
N VAL A 160 -2.02 0.07 -4.96
CA VAL A 160 -1.42 -1.24 -4.69
C VAL A 160 -2.07 -1.77 -3.42
N SER A 161 -2.56 -3.00 -3.47
CA SER A 161 -3.19 -3.68 -2.35
C SER A 161 -2.32 -4.84 -1.88
N TYR A 162 -2.30 -5.08 -0.58
CA TYR A 162 -1.53 -6.12 0.08
C TYR A 162 -2.47 -7.02 0.87
N ALA A 163 -2.30 -8.33 0.74
CA ALA A 163 -2.99 -9.32 1.53
C ALA A 163 -1.97 -10.11 2.35
N TYR A 164 -2.37 -10.50 3.54
CA TYR A 164 -1.53 -11.20 4.51
C TYR A 164 -2.17 -12.55 4.87
N ASP A 165 -1.45 -13.38 5.58
CA ASP A 165 -1.98 -14.60 6.19
C ASP A 165 -3.07 -14.29 7.25
N SER A 166 -3.68 -15.31 7.81
CA SER A 166 -4.77 -15.15 8.81
C SER A 166 -4.34 -14.38 10.05
N ASP A 167 -3.05 -14.39 10.37
CA ASP A 167 -2.48 -13.75 11.57
C ASP A 167 -1.89 -12.37 11.28
N ASN A 168 -2.05 -11.89 10.04
CA ASN A 168 -1.45 -10.63 9.54
C ASN A 168 0.08 -10.56 9.69
N ARG A 169 0.79 -11.70 9.59
CA ARG A 169 2.25 -11.77 9.74
C ARG A 169 2.98 -11.83 8.41
N LEU A 170 2.51 -12.66 7.49
CA LEU A 170 3.17 -12.94 6.22
C LEU A 170 2.41 -12.31 5.06
N LEU A 171 3.10 -11.54 4.22
CA LEU A 171 2.53 -10.99 2.99
C LEU A 171 2.28 -12.13 1.99
N THR A 172 1.03 -12.43 1.69
CA THR A 172 0.65 -13.52 0.77
C THR A 172 0.38 -13.03 -0.65
N LYS A 173 -0.04 -11.76 -0.82
CA LYS A 173 -0.32 -11.22 -2.15
C LYS A 173 -0.15 -9.72 -2.20
N MET A 174 0.37 -9.24 -3.32
CA MET A 174 0.34 -7.85 -3.75
C MET A 174 -0.42 -7.75 -5.07
N THR A 175 -1.25 -6.72 -5.23
CA THR A 175 -1.99 -6.48 -6.49
C THR A 175 -1.95 -4.99 -6.83
N ASP A 176 -1.58 -4.66 -8.06
CA ASP A 176 -1.55 -3.29 -8.56
C ASP A 176 -2.90 -2.86 -9.18
N SER A 177 -2.99 -1.59 -9.58
CA SER A 177 -4.18 -1.01 -10.21
C SER A 177 -4.49 -1.54 -11.61
N ASN A 178 -3.63 -2.33 -12.22
CA ASN A 178 -3.81 -2.97 -13.51
C ASN A 178 -4.17 -4.47 -13.35
N ASN A 179 -4.45 -4.92 -12.12
CA ASN A 179 -4.68 -6.31 -11.76
C ASN A 179 -3.46 -7.23 -11.96
N HIS A 180 -2.25 -6.66 -12.08
CA HIS A 180 -1.06 -7.49 -11.97
C HIS A 180 -0.89 -7.90 -10.52
N SER A 181 -0.56 -9.15 -10.28
CA SER A 181 -0.41 -9.65 -8.92
C SER A 181 0.87 -10.44 -8.73
N THR A 182 1.40 -10.33 -7.52
CA THR A 182 2.49 -11.18 -7.03
C THR A 182 1.97 -11.94 -5.82
N GLN A 183 2.06 -13.26 -5.86
CA GLN A 183 1.71 -14.15 -4.75
C GLN A 183 2.99 -14.71 -4.13
N TYR A 184 3.01 -14.81 -2.82
CA TYR A 184 4.11 -15.33 -2.02
C TYR A 184 3.65 -16.62 -1.35
N HIS A 185 4.43 -17.67 -1.50
CA HIS A 185 4.13 -18.99 -0.96
C HIS A 185 5.12 -19.31 0.16
N TYR A 186 4.62 -19.80 1.28
CA TYR A 186 5.41 -20.08 2.46
C TYR A 186 5.25 -21.55 2.90
N GLU A 187 6.27 -22.08 3.52
CA GLU A 187 6.20 -23.36 4.21
C GLU A 187 5.48 -23.18 5.55
N ALA A 188 4.41 -23.96 5.77
CA ALA A 188 3.53 -23.77 6.94
C ALA A 188 4.22 -24.00 8.30
N SER A 189 5.29 -24.81 8.34
CA SER A 189 5.99 -25.17 9.58
C SER A 189 7.08 -24.18 9.99
N THR A 190 7.62 -23.41 9.03
CA THR A 190 8.82 -22.59 9.25
C THR A 190 8.65 -21.14 8.80
N ASP A 191 7.53 -20.79 8.16
CA ASP A 191 7.29 -19.49 7.53
C ASP A 191 8.32 -19.12 6.42
N ARG A 192 9.11 -20.10 5.94
CA ARG A 192 10.08 -19.84 4.87
C ARG A 192 9.39 -19.63 3.53
N LEU A 193 9.87 -18.65 2.76
CA LEU A 193 9.37 -18.39 1.41
C LEU A 193 9.74 -19.54 0.46
N THR A 194 8.77 -20.30 0.00
CA THR A 194 9.00 -21.43 -0.94
C THR A 194 8.73 -21.07 -2.39
N GLY A 195 8.09 -19.93 -2.66
CA GLY A 195 7.87 -19.50 -4.04
C GLY A 195 7.25 -18.11 -4.16
N VAL A 196 7.39 -17.58 -5.37
CA VAL A 196 6.77 -16.31 -5.79
C VAL A 196 6.18 -16.54 -7.18
N SER A 197 4.89 -16.22 -7.33
CA SER A 197 4.16 -16.28 -8.61
C SER A 197 3.76 -14.86 -9.04
N ALA A 198 4.31 -14.35 -10.13
CA ALA A 198 3.97 -13.04 -10.68
C ALA A 198 3.06 -13.21 -11.91
N THR A 199 1.85 -12.63 -11.85
CA THR A 199 0.87 -12.66 -12.93
C THR A 199 0.65 -11.27 -13.50
N ALA A 200 0.82 -11.13 -14.81
CA ALA A 200 0.55 -9.92 -15.55
C ALA A 200 -0.02 -10.26 -16.92
N SER A 201 -1.06 -9.55 -17.35
CA SER A 201 -1.71 -9.74 -18.67
C SER A 201 -2.09 -11.21 -18.96
N GLY A 202 -2.55 -11.95 -17.94
CA GLY A 202 -2.98 -13.34 -18.05
C GLY A 202 -1.83 -14.36 -18.12
N GLN A 203 -0.58 -13.94 -18.00
CA GLN A 203 0.58 -14.83 -17.95
C GLN A 203 1.18 -14.85 -16.54
N THR A 204 1.52 -16.05 -16.07
CA THR A 204 2.16 -16.24 -14.76
C THR A 204 3.60 -16.71 -14.95
N ARG A 205 4.50 -16.19 -14.13
CA ARG A 205 5.89 -16.59 -14.01
C ARG A 205 6.16 -16.96 -12.56
N ASP A 206 6.73 -18.14 -12.38
CA ASP A 206 6.98 -18.70 -11.06
C ASP A 206 8.48 -18.77 -10.78
N VAL A 207 8.82 -18.45 -9.54
CA VAL A 207 10.11 -18.72 -8.94
C VAL A 207 9.87 -19.61 -7.72
N SER A 208 10.63 -20.69 -7.57
CA SER A 208 10.55 -21.52 -6.37
C SER A 208 11.90 -21.68 -5.70
N TYR A 209 11.87 -21.83 -4.39
CA TYR A 209 13.03 -21.91 -3.51
C TYR A 209 13.01 -23.23 -2.74
N THR A 210 14.15 -23.84 -2.56
CA THR A 210 14.36 -24.92 -1.58
C THR A 210 15.51 -24.56 -0.66
N TYR A 211 15.50 -25.13 0.53
CA TYR A 211 16.48 -24.83 1.57
C TYR A 211 17.18 -26.10 2.02
N ASP A 212 18.38 -25.96 2.53
CA ASP A 212 19.11 -27.03 3.19
C ASP A 212 18.77 -27.10 4.70
N GLU A 213 19.39 -28.02 5.42
CA GLU A 213 19.19 -28.21 6.87
C GLU A 213 19.65 -27.02 7.71
N GLY A 214 20.48 -26.14 7.14
CA GLY A 214 20.98 -24.91 7.77
C GLY A 214 20.20 -23.66 7.39
N ASP A 215 18.98 -23.81 6.83
CA ASP A 215 18.11 -22.70 6.38
C ASP A 215 18.71 -21.82 5.25
N ARG A 216 19.72 -22.35 4.53
CA ARG A 216 20.33 -21.64 3.40
C ARG A 216 19.62 -22.05 2.10
N ILE A 217 19.56 -21.16 1.13
CA ILE A 217 18.97 -21.47 -0.19
C ILE A 217 19.75 -22.60 -0.87
N LYS A 218 19.13 -23.77 -1.01
CA LYS A 218 19.68 -24.92 -1.72
C LYS A 218 19.44 -24.84 -3.21
N SER A 219 18.27 -24.36 -3.63
CA SER A 219 17.99 -24.12 -5.04
C SER A 219 17.00 -23.00 -5.29
N ILE A 220 17.12 -22.40 -6.47
CA ILE A 220 16.17 -21.47 -7.06
C ILE A 220 15.78 -22.00 -8.43
N LYS A 221 14.49 -22.21 -8.68
CA LYS A 221 13.99 -22.57 -10.01
C LYS A 221 13.26 -21.40 -10.63
N HIS A 222 13.67 -20.99 -11.82
CA HIS A 222 13.06 -19.92 -12.59
C HIS A 222 13.13 -20.20 -14.09
N GLY A 223 12.02 -20.00 -14.81
CA GLY A 223 12.00 -20.10 -16.28
C GLY A 223 12.44 -21.47 -16.84
N GLY A 224 12.21 -22.57 -16.11
CA GLY A 224 12.65 -23.91 -16.52
C GLY A 224 14.08 -24.29 -16.12
N THR A 225 14.89 -23.33 -15.65
CA THR A 225 16.25 -23.56 -15.14
C THR A 225 16.25 -23.63 -13.63
N THR A 226 16.98 -24.61 -13.08
CA THR A 226 17.24 -24.70 -11.64
C THR A 226 18.69 -24.31 -11.38
N TYR A 227 18.85 -23.29 -10.55
CA TYR A 227 20.13 -22.91 -9.97
C TYR A 227 20.27 -23.64 -8.64
N ALA A 228 21.38 -24.33 -8.43
CA ALA A 228 21.68 -25.07 -7.20
C ALA A 228 22.91 -24.48 -6.51
N PHE A 229 22.89 -24.47 -5.20
CA PHE A 229 23.95 -23.90 -4.34
C PHE A 229 24.40 -24.99 -3.35
N GLU A 230 25.70 -25.14 -3.22
CA GLU A 230 26.31 -26.06 -2.25
C GLU A 230 27.12 -25.26 -1.24
N TYR A 231 27.19 -25.75 -0.01
CA TYR A 231 27.87 -25.08 1.09
C TYR A 231 28.75 -26.06 1.86
N ASP A 232 29.81 -25.56 2.46
CA ASP A 232 30.61 -26.30 3.41
C ASP A 232 30.00 -26.37 4.80
N GLY A 233 30.64 -27.06 5.74
CA GLY A 233 30.20 -27.18 7.13
C GLY A 233 30.23 -25.86 7.92
N PHE A 234 30.92 -24.85 7.42
CA PHE A 234 30.95 -23.50 8.03
C PHE A 234 29.90 -22.56 7.47
N GLY A 235 29.19 -22.97 6.39
CA GLY A 235 28.18 -22.16 5.73
C GLY A 235 28.69 -21.34 4.55
N ASN A 236 29.95 -21.50 4.16
CA ASN A 236 30.48 -20.85 2.97
C ASN A 236 29.95 -21.54 1.71
N GLN A 237 29.53 -20.76 0.71
CA GLN A 237 29.09 -21.29 -0.57
C GLN A 237 30.28 -21.90 -1.32
N THR A 238 30.16 -23.17 -1.70
CA THR A 238 31.24 -23.90 -2.40
C THR A 238 30.99 -24.12 -3.89
N MET A 239 29.71 -24.07 -4.32
CA MET A 239 29.37 -24.27 -5.73
C MET A 239 28.06 -23.63 -6.13
N VAL A 240 28.00 -23.13 -7.36
CA VAL A 240 26.78 -22.69 -8.06
C VAL A 240 26.64 -23.47 -9.35
N LYS A 241 25.48 -24.08 -9.57
CA LYS A 241 25.12 -24.81 -10.80
C LYS A 241 23.89 -24.19 -11.47
N ALA A 242 23.80 -24.34 -12.77
CA ALA A 242 22.58 -24.11 -13.55
C ALA A 242 22.24 -25.37 -14.33
N GLY A 243 21.21 -26.10 -13.91
CA GLY A 243 20.96 -27.46 -14.35
C GLY A 243 22.17 -28.35 -14.03
N ASP A 244 22.69 -29.05 -15.01
CA ASP A 244 23.86 -29.93 -14.86
C ASP A 244 25.21 -29.20 -15.01
N LYS A 245 25.20 -27.90 -15.33
CA LYS A 245 26.41 -27.12 -15.56
C LYS A 245 26.85 -26.40 -14.28
N THR A 246 28.09 -26.63 -13.87
CA THR A 246 28.72 -25.78 -12.85
C THR A 246 29.02 -24.40 -13.45
N LEU A 247 28.55 -23.35 -12.78
CA LEU A 247 28.85 -21.98 -13.16
C LEU A 247 30.09 -21.47 -12.45
N GLU A 248 30.18 -21.74 -11.15
CA GLU A 248 31.30 -21.33 -10.31
C GLU A 248 31.50 -22.33 -9.18
N SER A 249 32.75 -22.53 -8.78
CA SER A 249 33.09 -23.21 -7.53
C SER A 249 34.12 -22.40 -6.73
N TYR A 250 34.02 -22.52 -5.41
CA TYR A 250 34.77 -21.68 -4.48
C TYR A 250 35.59 -22.55 -3.54
N ARG A 251 36.84 -22.17 -3.28
CA ARG A 251 37.70 -22.80 -2.30
C ARG A 251 38.16 -21.76 -1.29
N TYR A 252 38.02 -22.12 -0.05
CA TYR A 252 38.40 -21.28 1.10
C TYR A 252 39.69 -21.75 1.75
N ALA A 253 40.33 -20.88 2.51
CA ALA A 253 41.44 -21.25 3.35
C ALA A 253 40.98 -22.19 4.48
N PRO A 254 41.84 -23.06 5.03
CA PRO A 254 41.49 -23.92 6.15
C PRO A 254 40.91 -23.16 7.35
N ASN A 255 40.16 -23.88 8.21
CA ASN A 255 39.59 -23.37 9.44
C ASN A 255 38.67 -22.14 9.26
N ASN A 256 37.78 -22.19 8.25
CA ASN A 256 36.85 -21.09 7.91
C ASN A 256 37.57 -19.78 7.52
N GLY A 257 38.73 -19.92 6.90
CA GLY A 257 39.51 -18.78 6.43
C GLY A 257 38.91 -18.13 5.17
N PRO A 258 39.52 -17.08 4.64
CA PRO A 258 39.01 -16.34 3.51
C PRO A 258 38.98 -17.12 2.20
N LEU A 259 38.15 -16.66 1.23
CA LEU A 259 38.03 -17.25 -0.10
C LEU A 259 39.37 -17.18 -0.84
N LYS A 260 39.90 -18.32 -1.26
CA LYS A 260 41.19 -18.42 -1.96
C LYS A 260 41.10 -18.52 -3.46
N THR A 261 40.14 -19.28 -3.95
CA THR A 261 40.05 -19.56 -5.40
C THR A 261 38.61 -19.60 -5.83
N VAL A 262 38.35 -19.00 -6.96
CA VAL A 262 37.10 -19.13 -7.74
C VAL A 262 37.47 -19.87 -9.02
N THR A 263 36.74 -20.94 -9.34
CA THR A 263 36.83 -21.64 -10.63
C THR A 263 35.54 -21.41 -11.38
N TYR A 264 35.61 -20.87 -12.58
CA TYR A 264 34.47 -20.56 -13.44
C TYR A 264 34.08 -21.77 -14.30
N GLY A 265 32.86 -21.78 -14.80
CA GLY A 265 32.32 -22.90 -15.58
C GLY A 265 33.02 -23.15 -16.92
N ASN A 266 33.78 -22.20 -17.43
CA ASN A 266 34.66 -22.36 -18.59
C ASN A 266 36.04 -22.97 -18.25
N GLY A 267 36.32 -23.22 -16.97
CA GLY A 267 37.57 -23.75 -16.47
C GLY A 267 38.59 -22.68 -16.03
N ASP A 268 38.35 -21.42 -16.28
CA ASP A 268 39.22 -20.36 -15.79
C ASP A 268 39.23 -20.32 -14.27
N THR A 269 40.36 -19.93 -13.69
CA THR A 269 40.51 -19.80 -12.25
C THR A 269 40.96 -18.39 -11.86
N GLN A 270 40.43 -17.89 -10.73
CA GLN A 270 40.91 -16.68 -10.10
C GLN A 270 41.43 -17.01 -8.70
N GLU A 271 42.72 -16.75 -8.46
CA GLU A 271 43.31 -16.80 -7.12
C GLU A 271 43.22 -15.45 -6.45
N ILE A 272 42.84 -15.43 -5.15
CA ILE A 272 42.73 -14.23 -4.32
C ILE A 272 43.83 -14.30 -3.26
N LEU A 273 44.66 -13.28 -3.22
CA LEU A 273 45.78 -13.15 -2.30
C LEU A 273 45.44 -12.09 -1.24
N TYR A 274 45.91 -12.33 -0.03
CA TYR A 274 45.64 -11.49 1.13
C TYR A 274 46.95 -10.98 1.74
N ASP A 275 46.91 -9.80 2.28
CA ASP A 275 48.00 -9.26 3.12
C ASP A 275 47.94 -9.83 4.56
N LYS A 276 48.84 -9.36 5.42
CA LYS A 276 48.92 -9.83 6.80
C LYS A 276 47.76 -9.36 7.70
N GLU A 277 47.00 -8.38 7.23
CA GLU A 277 45.77 -7.86 7.86
C GLU A 277 44.50 -8.51 7.26
N GLU A 278 44.67 -9.61 6.48
CA GLU A 278 43.59 -10.34 5.79
C GLU A 278 42.78 -9.49 4.77
N ARG A 279 43.36 -8.38 4.27
CA ARG A 279 42.77 -7.58 3.19
C ARG A 279 43.23 -8.14 1.84
N ILE A 280 42.37 -8.11 0.82
CA ILE A 280 42.74 -8.62 -0.54
C ILE A 280 43.85 -7.72 -1.09
N CYS A 281 45.05 -8.27 -1.29
CA CYS A 281 46.19 -7.52 -1.85
C CYS A 281 46.42 -7.76 -3.35
N ALA A 282 45.97 -8.90 -3.89
CA ALA A 282 46.08 -9.17 -5.32
C ALA A 282 45.07 -10.21 -5.81
N ARG A 283 44.88 -10.25 -7.13
CA ARG A 283 44.16 -11.31 -7.84
C ARG A 283 45.00 -11.82 -9.03
N ARG A 284 45.04 -13.11 -9.22
CA ARG A 284 45.72 -13.79 -10.34
C ARG A 284 44.79 -14.66 -11.13
N TRP A 285 45.02 -14.78 -12.40
CA TRP A 285 44.24 -15.65 -13.28
C TRP A 285 45.01 -16.88 -13.69
N ASN A 286 44.31 -18.03 -13.80
CA ASN A 286 44.78 -19.28 -14.42
C ASN A 286 46.15 -19.76 -13.95
N GLY A 287 46.50 -19.51 -12.68
CA GLY A 287 47.78 -19.89 -12.10
C GLY A 287 48.98 -19.05 -12.57
N GLU A 288 48.72 -17.90 -13.18
CA GLU A 288 49.78 -16.95 -13.56
C GLU A 288 50.55 -16.46 -12.32
N SER A 289 51.86 -16.25 -12.48
CA SER A 289 52.71 -15.71 -11.42
C SER A 289 52.58 -14.18 -11.24
N THR A 290 52.01 -13.50 -12.23
CA THR A 290 51.82 -12.06 -12.25
C THR A 290 50.41 -11.69 -11.74
N ASP A 291 50.32 -10.62 -10.94
CA ASP A 291 49.04 -10.11 -10.45
C ASP A 291 48.27 -9.44 -11.59
N ALA A 292 47.08 -9.91 -11.88
CA ALA A 292 46.17 -9.28 -12.82
C ALA A 292 45.60 -7.97 -12.27
N VAL A 293 45.39 -7.94 -10.94
CA VAL A 293 44.95 -6.74 -10.17
C VAL A 293 45.71 -6.73 -8.88
N ARG A 294 46.21 -5.57 -8.48
CA ARG A 294 46.87 -5.33 -7.20
C ARG A 294 46.17 -4.22 -6.45
N TYR A 295 46.02 -4.39 -5.15
CA TYR A 295 45.42 -3.42 -4.25
C TYR A 295 46.49 -2.93 -3.25
N GLU A 296 46.56 -1.63 -3.07
CA GLU A 296 47.36 -0.98 -2.08
C GLU A 296 46.44 -0.22 -1.13
N TYR A 297 46.76 -0.26 0.16
CA TYR A 297 45.95 0.36 1.19
C TYR A 297 46.80 1.40 1.91
N ASP A 298 46.21 2.55 2.23
CA ASP A 298 46.82 3.53 3.08
C ASP A 298 46.82 3.02 4.52
N ASP A 299 47.86 3.36 5.30
CA ASP A 299 48.04 2.95 6.72
C ASP A 299 47.03 3.65 7.65
#